data_993b37408170a4c6fda89c48f61b068d
#
_entry.id   993b37408170a4c6fda89c48f61b068d
#
_cell.length_a   1.000
_cell.length_b   1.000
_cell.length_c   1.000
_cell.angle_alpha   90.00
_cell.angle_beta   90.00
_cell.angle_gamma   90.00
#
_symmetry.space_group_name_H-M   'P 1'
#
loop_
_entity.id
_entity.type
_entity.pdbx_description
1 polymer ?
#
loop_
_entity_poly.entity_id
_entity_poly.type
_entity_poly.pdbx_seq_one_letter_code
_entity_poly.pdbx_strand_id
1 'polypeptide(L)'
;VTPLELLSHYDSGLPWPVAPSSAAGFDVRAAYQQALAVRALRLARGEQPRGFKIGFTNRSIWARYQVFAPIWGTVYDSTLRFCDGQAALALAGTCQPRIEPEVVLGMRATPAPGATLDALFAAIDWVAPGFEIVQSHLPDWKFQAADTVADGSLHARLLVGPRLAVQSIASNAGQLEALLAACQVTLLKNGSPVDTGCGANVLDNPLRALHHFLGELRQCPGAPELMPGDVVTTGTWTDAWPVAAGEQWQAAFGTPLPELRVDFTSA
;
A
#
# COMPACT_ATOMS: atom_id res chain seq x y z
N VAL A 1 -2.01 8.29 22.92
CA VAL A 1 -2.25 9.07 21.69
C VAL A 1 -3.69 8.85 21.26
N THR A 2 -4.44 9.92 21.00
CA THR A 2 -5.85 9.88 20.58
C THR A 2 -5.95 9.80 19.05
N PRO A 3 -7.08 9.33 18.48
CA PRO A 3 -7.28 9.34 17.03
C PRO A 3 -7.17 10.74 16.40
N LEU A 4 -7.59 11.79 17.12
CA LEU A 4 -7.49 13.16 16.66
C LEU A 4 -6.03 13.65 16.60
N GLU A 5 -5.21 13.30 17.59
CA GLU A 5 -3.76 13.57 17.56
C GLU A 5 -3.06 12.84 16.40
N LEU A 6 -3.38 11.56 16.18
CA LEU A 6 -2.84 10.80 15.04
C LEU A 6 -3.19 11.49 13.71
N LEU A 7 -4.45 11.87 13.52
CA LEU A 7 -4.90 12.57 12.32
C LEU A 7 -4.24 13.94 12.15
N SER A 8 -4.05 14.71 13.24
CA SER A 8 -3.37 16.00 13.19
C SER A 8 -1.91 15.89 12.74
N HIS A 9 -1.20 14.86 13.21
CA HIS A 9 0.17 14.57 12.76
C HIS A 9 0.21 14.12 11.30
N TYR A 10 -0.72 13.26 10.90
CA TYR A 10 -0.87 12.86 9.50
C TYR A 10 -1.08 14.07 8.57
N ASP A 11 -1.94 15.02 8.96
CA ASP A 11 -2.24 16.20 8.16
C ASP A 11 -1.08 17.21 8.12
N SER A 12 -0.32 17.30 9.20
CA SER A 12 0.80 18.26 9.31
C SER A 12 2.14 17.71 8.80
N GLY A 13 2.28 16.39 8.65
CA GLY A 13 3.56 15.73 8.35
C GLY A 13 4.59 15.85 9.47
N LEU A 14 4.18 16.18 10.70
CA LEU A 14 5.08 16.33 11.84
C LEU A 14 5.26 14.99 12.57
N PRO A 15 6.49 14.65 13.02
CA PRO A 15 6.74 13.44 13.78
C PRO A 15 5.91 13.38 15.07
N TRP A 16 5.56 12.17 15.50
CA TRP A 16 4.96 11.96 16.80
C TRP A 16 5.96 12.23 17.93
N PRO A 17 5.55 12.91 19.01
CA PRO A 17 6.42 13.14 20.16
C PRO A 17 6.67 11.85 20.96
N VAL A 18 5.74 10.89 20.88
CA VAL A 18 5.79 9.61 21.62
C VAL A 18 5.19 8.51 20.75
N ALA A 19 5.84 7.37 20.67
CA ALA A 19 5.33 6.19 19.98
C ALA A 19 4.04 5.68 20.67
N PRO A 20 2.94 5.39 19.94
CA PRO A 20 1.74 4.78 20.50
C PRO A 20 2.04 3.47 21.24
N SER A 21 2.97 2.68 20.74
CA SER A 21 3.42 1.41 21.34
C SER A 21 4.08 1.56 22.72
N SER A 22 4.44 2.78 23.15
CA SER A 22 4.93 3.02 24.52
C SER A 22 3.85 2.90 25.59
N ALA A 23 2.57 2.96 25.19
CA ALA A 23 1.46 2.75 26.11
C ALA A 23 1.29 1.26 26.43
N ALA A 24 1.13 0.94 27.72
CA ALA A 24 0.94 -0.45 28.14
C ALA A 24 -0.29 -1.08 27.48
N GLY A 25 -0.12 -2.26 26.89
CA GLY A 25 -1.18 -3.00 26.22
C GLY A 25 -1.55 -2.49 24.82
N PHE A 26 -0.78 -1.56 24.25
CA PHE A 26 -0.99 -1.11 22.87
C PHE A 26 -0.37 -2.12 21.88
N ASP A 27 -1.18 -3.03 21.42
CA ASP A 27 -0.84 -4.07 20.44
C ASP A 27 -1.42 -3.77 19.06
N VAL A 28 -1.18 -4.66 18.08
CA VAL A 28 -1.69 -4.53 16.71
C VAL A 28 -3.23 -4.44 16.67
N ARG A 29 -3.93 -5.17 17.55
CA ARG A 29 -5.40 -5.13 17.63
C ARG A 29 -5.89 -3.76 18.11
N ALA A 30 -5.28 -3.22 19.17
CA ALA A 30 -5.58 -1.88 19.66
C ALA A 30 -5.26 -0.81 18.59
N ALA A 31 -4.15 -0.98 17.86
CA ALA A 31 -3.76 -0.09 16.78
C ALA A 31 -4.77 -0.07 15.63
N TYR A 32 -5.34 -1.20 15.23
CA TYR A 32 -6.45 -1.23 14.25
C TYR A 32 -7.70 -0.49 14.74
N GLN A 33 -8.05 -0.60 16.01
CA GLN A 33 -9.19 0.17 16.55
C GLN A 33 -8.91 1.69 16.51
N GLN A 34 -7.67 2.11 16.78
CA GLN A 34 -7.26 3.51 16.60
C GLN A 34 -7.32 3.93 15.12
N ALA A 35 -6.79 3.12 14.21
CA ALA A 35 -6.83 3.38 12.77
C ALA A 35 -8.27 3.49 12.23
N LEU A 36 -9.19 2.65 12.71
CA LEU A 36 -10.61 2.72 12.37
C LEU A 36 -11.28 4.00 12.92
N ALA A 37 -10.87 4.44 14.12
CA ALA A 37 -11.35 5.72 14.67
C ALA A 37 -10.81 6.92 13.87
N VAL A 38 -9.54 6.90 13.44
CA VAL A 38 -8.98 7.90 12.50
C VAL A 38 -9.75 7.86 11.17
N ARG A 39 -10.06 6.67 10.65
CA ARG A 39 -10.89 6.54 9.44
C ARG A 39 -12.25 7.20 9.60
N ALA A 40 -12.92 7.01 10.75
CA ALA A 40 -14.21 7.68 11.01
C ALA A 40 -14.10 9.21 11.00
N LEU A 41 -13.01 9.78 11.56
CA LEU A 41 -12.74 11.22 11.50
C LEU A 41 -12.53 11.72 10.07
N ARG A 42 -11.80 10.95 9.23
CA ARG A 42 -11.58 11.29 7.82
C ARG A 42 -12.88 11.26 7.03
N LEU A 43 -13.74 10.26 7.25
CA LEU A 43 -15.09 10.21 6.64
C LEU A 43 -15.95 11.39 7.07
N ALA A 44 -15.92 11.75 8.36
CA ALA A 44 -16.70 12.86 8.88
C ALA A 44 -16.30 14.22 8.28
N ARG A 45 -15.05 14.39 7.82
CA ARG A 45 -14.57 15.59 7.11
C ARG A 45 -14.77 15.52 5.58
N GLY A 46 -15.39 14.44 5.05
CA GLY A 46 -15.80 14.31 3.65
C GLY A 46 -14.90 13.47 2.76
N GLU A 47 -13.77 12.92 3.26
CA GLU A 47 -12.93 12.04 2.48
C GLU A 47 -13.63 10.70 2.17
N GLN A 48 -13.42 10.17 0.97
CA GLN A 48 -14.05 8.94 0.53
C GLN A 48 -13.04 7.80 0.46
N PRO A 49 -13.31 6.63 1.08
CA PRO A 49 -12.47 5.45 0.88
C PRO A 49 -12.47 5.04 -0.59
N ARG A 50 -11.33 4.60 -1.08
CA ARG A 50 -11.11 4.13 -2.45
C ARG A 50 -10.45 2.76 -2.50
N GLY A 51 -10.26 2.13 -1.36
CA GLY A 51 -9.65 0.81 -1.24
C GLY A 51 -8.64 0.71 -0.12
N PHE A 52 -7.64 -0.15 -0.32
CA PHE A 52 -6.70 -0.53 0.73
C PHE A 52 -5.27 -0.60 0.21
N LYS A 53 -4.32 -0.38 1.12
CA LYS A 53 -2.93 -0.75 0.95
C LYS A 53 -2.62 -1.99 1.79
N ILE A 54 -1.72 -2.85 1.32
CA ILE A 54 -1.22 -4.01 2.06
C ILE A 54 0.27 -3.80 2.33
N GLY A 55 0.67 -3.85 3.59
CA GLY A 55 2.06 -3.76 4.03
C GLY A 55 2.56 -5.06 4.65
N PHE A 56 3.87 -5.15 4.91
CA PHE A 56 4.55 -6.32 5.47
C PHE A 56 4.31 -7.61 4.68
N THR A 57 4.28 -7.51 3.36
CA THR A 57 4.09 -8.66 2.48
C THR A 57 5.37 -9.43 2.19
N ASN A 58 6.53 -8.86 2.50
CA ASN A 58 7.81 -9.56 2.42
C ASN A 58 8.08 -10.32 3.74
N ARG A 59 8.04 -11.66 3.69
CA ARG A 59 8.27 -12.51 4.88
C ARG A 59 9.66 -12.35 5.50
N SER A 60 10.65 -11.86 4.76
CA SER A 60 12.01 -11.68 5.29
C SER A 60 12.10 -10.66 6.44
N ILE A 61 11.15 -9.72 6.51
CA ILE A 61 11.11 -8.70 7.57
C ILE A 61 10.25 -9.12 8.78
N TRP A 62 9.50 -10.21 8.69
CA TRP A 62 8.52 -10.62 9.71
C TRP A 62 9.16 -10.88 11.07
N ALA A 63 10.28 -11.59 11.10
CA ALA A 63 11.00 -11.86 12.35
C ALA A 63 11.48 -10.57 13.03
N ARG A 64 11.91 -9.57 12.24
CA ARG A 64 12.38 -8.27 12.74
C ARG A 64 11.28 -7.48 13.44
N TYR A 65 10.06 -7.50 12.88
CA TYR A 65 8.92 -6.73 13.40
C TYR A 65 7.98 -7.60 14.23
N GLN A 66 8.30 -8.87 14.44
CA GLN A 66 7.46 -9.84 15.17
C GLN A 66 6.02 -9.89 14.66
N VAL A 67 5.87 -9.80 13.33
CA VAL A 67 4.59 -9.96 12.63
C VAL A 67 4.59 -11.30 11.89
N PHE A 68 3.40 -11.86 11.69
CA PHE A 68 3.23 -13.15 10.99
C PHE A 68 2.08 -13.10 9.98
N ALA A 69 1.62 -11.88 9.68
CA ALA A 69 0.57 -11.57 8.73
C ALA A 69 0.79 -10.19 8.12
N PRO A 70 0.26 -9.92 6.92
CA PRO A 70 0.28 -8.58 6.36
C PRO A 70 -0.56 -7.60 7.19
N ILE A 71 -0.17 -6.34 7.18
CA ILE A 71 -0.98 -5.24 7.71
C ILE A 71 -1.73 -4.54 6.57
N TRP A 72 -2.77 -3.78 6.91
CA TRP A 72 -3.54 -3.05 5.92
C TRP A 72 -3.95 -1.66 6.41
N GLY A 73 -4.11 -0.72 5.47
CA GLY A 73 -4.61 0.63 5.72
C GLY A 73 -5.59 1.07 4.64
N THR A 74 -6.39 2.10 4.93
CA THR A 74 -7.35 2.65 3.97
C THR A 74 -6.68 3.63 3.02
N VAL A 75 -6.93 3.48 1.72
CA VAL A 75 -6.62 4.45 0.68
C VAL A 75 -7.84 5.37 0.51
N TYR A 76 -7.62 6.69 0.40
CA TYR A 76 -8.69 7.68 0.24
C TYR A 76 -8.58 8.42 -1.10
N ASP A 77 -9.66 9.05 -1.53
CA ASP A 77 -9.68 9.90 -2.72
C ASP A 77 -8.66 11.05 -2.64
N SER A 78 -8.40 11.57 -1.44
CA SER A 78 -7.38 12.59 -1.18
C SER A 78 -5.94 12.08 -1.32
N THR A 79 -5.71 10.75 -1.28
CA THR A 79 -4.37 10.14 -1.36
C THR A 79 -4.15 9.35 -2.65
N LEU A 80 -5.21 9.07 -3.43
CA LEU A 80 -5.18 8.29 -4.66
C LEU A 80 -5.12 9.19 -5.89
N ARG A 81 -4.20 8.90 -6.80
CA ARG A 81 -4.11 9.56 -8.10
C ARG A 81 -3.87 8.54 -9.22
N PHE A 82 -4.61 8.67 -10.32
CA PHE A 82 -4.38 7.93 -11.56
C PHE A 82 -3.58 8.79 -12.56
N CYS A 83 -2.74 8.14 -13.37
CA CYS A 83 -1.99 8.80 -14.44
C CYS A 83 -1.79 7.87 -15.64
N ASP A 84 -1.36 8.45 -16.77
CA ASP A 84 -1.05 7.73 -18.02
C ASP A 84 0.45 7.41 -18.14
N GLY A 85 1.06 6.90 -17.05
CA GLY A 85 2.45 6.47 -17.00
C GLY A 85 3.44 7.50 -16.43
N GLN A 86 3.04 8.77 -16.27
CA GLN A 86 3.84 9.79 -15.62
C GLN A 86 3.00 10.80 -14.84
N ALA A 87 3.49 11.28 -13.70
CA ALA A 87 2.86 12.34 -12.93
C ALA A 87 3.88 13.14 -12.13
N ALA A 88 3.52 14.38 -11.76
CA ALA A 88 4.16 15.10 -10.68
C ALA A 88 3.41 14.84 -9.37
N LEU A 89 4.10 14.68 -8.25
CA LEU A 89 3.51 14.41 -6.93
C LEU A 89 4.16 15.31 -5.87
N ALA A 90 3.34 16.08 -5.16
CA ALA A 90 3.82 16.90 -4.05
C ALA A 90 4.09 16.06 -2.80
N LEU A 91 5.22 16.33 -2.15
CA LEU A 91 5.59 15.72 -0.87
C LEU A 91 5.15 16.58 0.33
N ALA A 92 4.50 17.72 0.11
CA ALA A 92 3.97 18.55 1.17
C ALA A 92 3.03 17.74 2.09
N GLY A 93 3.15 17.90 3.39
CA GLY A 93 2.36 17.19 4.39
C GLY A 93 2.72 15.72 4.56
N THR A 94 3.85 15.25 4.01
CA THR A 94 4.34 13.89 4.29
C THR A 94 5.48 13.91 5.33
N CYS A 95 5.59 12.86 6.12
CA CYS A 95 6.61 12.69 7.16
C CYS A 95 7.61 11.63 6.76
N GLN A 96 8.88 12.02 6.52
CA GLN A 96 9.96 11.10 6.13
C GLN A 96 9.58 10.16 4.96
N PRO A 97 9.07 10.69 3.81
CA PRO A 97 8.47 9.88 2.77
C PRO A 97 9.47 8.93 2.09
N ARG A 98 8.97 7.74 1.70
CA ARG A 98 9.69 6.76 0.88
C ARG A 98 8.82 6.26 -0.26
N ILE A 99 9.44 5.79 -1.33
CA ILE A 99 8.77 5.25 -2.52
C ILE A 99 8.86 3.73 -2.57
N GLU A 100 7.77 3.10 -2.97
CA GLU A 100 7.60 1.66 -3.12
C GLU A 100 6.97 1.35 -4.48
N PRO A 101 7.65 0.67 -5.41
CA PRO A 101 7.04 0.18 -6.63
C PRO A 101 6.21 -1.08 -6.33
N GLU A 102 4.95 -1.06 -6.76
CA GLU A 102 3.96 -2.08 -6.46
C GLU A 102 3.09 -2.45 -7.66
N VAL A 103 2.36 -3.55 -7.53
CA VAL A 103 1.19 -3.83 -8.36
C VAL A 103 -0.07 -3.40 -7.62
N VAL A 104 -0.96 -2.74 -8.34
CA VAL A 104 -2.28 -2.33 -7.87
C VAL A 104 -3.35 -3.14 -8.61
N LEU A 105 -4.28 -3.69 -7.84
CA LEU A 105 -5.44 -4.43 -8.33
C LEU A 105 -6.68 -3.55 -8.21
N GLY A 106 -7.48 -3.46 -9.28
CA GLY A 106 -8.80 -2.81 -9.25
C GLY A 106 -9.90 -3.86 -9.17
N MET A 107 -10.81 -3.68 -8.23
CA MET A 107 -11.85 -4.67 -7.95
C MET A 107 -13.13 -4.40 -8.73
N ARG A 108 -13.70 -5.45 -9.38
CA ARG A 108 -15.05 -5.39 -9.98
C ARG A 108 -16.14 -5.93 -9.07
N ALA A 109 -15.77 -6.75 -8.10
CA ALA A 109 -16.72 -7.39 -7.19
C ALA A 109 -16.09 -7.57 -5.82
N THR A 110 -16.91 -7.66 -4.78
CA THR A 110 -16.53 -8.09 -3.43
C THR A 110 -16.32 -9.61 -3.43
N PRO A 111 -15.09 -10.12 -3.15
CA PRO A 111 -14.90 -11.57 -3.04
C PRO A 111 -15.66 -12.14 -1.84
N ALA A 112 -16.28 -13.31 -2.01
CA ALA A 112 -16.96 -13.98 -0.89
C ALA A 112 -15.97 -14.38 0.23
N PRO A 113 -16.39 -14.53 1.48
CA PRO A 113 -15.58 -15.14 2.53
C PRO A 113 -15.08 -16.52 2.11
N GLY A 114 -13.77 -16.78 2.30
CA GLY A 114 -13.15 -18.03 1.87
C GLY A 114 -13.03 -18.22 0.35
N ALA A 115 -13.10 -17.13 -0.44
CA ALA A 115 -12.95 -17.18 -1.89
C ALA A 115 -11.64 -17.89 -2.29
N THR A 116 -11.75 -18.78 -3.28
CA THR A 116 -10.58 -19.40 -3.92
C THR A 116 -9.80 -18.37 -4.74
N LEU A 117 -8.57 -18.70 -5.16
CA LEU A 117 -7.79 -17.82 -6.01
C LEU A 117 -8.48 -17.56 -7.37
N ASP A 118 -9.20 -18.53 -7.93
CA ASP A 118 -10.01 -18.32 -9.14
C ASP A 118 -11.18 -17.37 -8.90
N ALA A 119 -11.83 -17.44 -7.75
CA ALA A 119 -12.86 -16.48 -7.37
C ALA A 119 -12.30 -15.07 -7.15
N LEU A 120 -11.09 -14.96 -6.58
CA LEU A 120 -10.38 -13.68 -6.46
C LEU A 120 -10.00 -13.12 -7.84
N PHE A 121 -9.45 -13.96 -8.73
CA PHE A 121 -9.15 -13.57 -10.11
C PHE A 121 -10.41 -13.03 -10.83
N ALA A 122 -11.52 -13.73 -10.70
CA ALA A 122 -12.81 -13.29 -11.28
C ALA A 122 -13.32 -11.97 -10.68
N ALA A 123 -12.93 -11.62 -9.47
CA ALA A 123 -13.31 -10.37 -8.80
C ALA A 123 -12.41 -9.18 -9.16
N ILE A 124 -11.29 -9.39 -9.85
CA ILE A 124 -10.38 -8.34 -10.32
C ILE A 124 -10.85 -7.86 -11.69
N ASP A 125 -10.87 -6.54 -11.88
CA ASP A 125 -11.17 -5.90 -13.18
C ASP A 125 -9.89 -5.62 -13.97
N TRP A 126 -8.92 -4.99 -13.31
CA TRP A 126 -7.66 -4.58 -13.91
C TRP A 126 -6.47 -4.70 -12.96
N VAL A 127 -5.29 -4.71 -13.55
CA VAL A 127 -4.00 -4.66 -12.90
C VAL A 127 -3.25 -3.44 -13.42
N ALA A 128 -2.48 -2.76 -12.57
CA ALA A 128 -1.68 -1.61 -12.97
C ALA A 128 -0.35 -1.56 -12.20
N PRO A 129 0.71 -0.94 -12.76
CA PRO A 129 1.85 -0.52 -11.97
C PRO A 129 1.43 0.60 -11.03
N GLY A 130 2.01 0.65 -9.85
CA GLY A 130 1.79 1.71 -8.87
C GLY A 130 3.05 2.15 -8.17
N PHE A 131 3.03 3.38 -7.68
CA PHE A 131 3.92 3.82 -6.63
C PHE A 131 3.12 4.10 -5.37
N GLU A 132 3.40 3.37 -4.31
CA GLU A 132 2.99 3.82 -2.99
C GLU A 132 4.07 4.75 -2.42
N ILE A 133 3.65 5.91 -1.93
CA ILE A 133 4.48 6.74 -1.09
C ILE A 133 4.07 6.43 0.33
N VAL A 134 5.00 5.83 1.05
CA VAL A 134 4.85 5.51 2.45
C VAL A 134 5.54 6.56 3.32
N GLN A 135 5.09 6.69 4.57
CA GLN A 135 5.62 7.65 5.53
C GLN A 135 5.70 7.04 6.92
N SER A 136 6.51 7.62 7.78
CA SER A 136 6.52 7.28 9.20
C SER A 136 6.57 8.53 10.05
N HIS A 137 5.65 8.64 11.00
CA HIS A 137 5.66 9.71 12.00
C HIS A 137 6.56 9.40 13.20
N LEU A 138 7.22 8.23 13.21
CA LEU A 138 8.30 7.93 14.16
C LEU A 138 9.67 8.23 13.58
N PRO A 139 10.56 8.89 14.33
CA PRO A 139 11.89 9.26 13.86
C PRO A 139 12.70 8.06 13.36
N ASP A 140 13.44 8.28 12.28
CA ASP A 140 14.36 7.29 11.69
C ASP A 140 13.70 5.97 11.29
N TRP A 141 12.38 5.95 11.09
CA TRP A 141 11.63 4.72 10.79
C TRP A 141 11.79 3.62 11.85
N LYS A 142 11.97 4.02 13.13
CA LYS A 142 12.12 3.09 14.26
C LYS A 142 10.77 2.91 14.95
N PHE A 143 10.05 1.87 14.60
CA PHE A 143 8.70 1.59 15.06
C PHE A 143 8.52 0.11 15.42
N GLN A 144 7.47 -0.19 16.16
CA GLN A 144 6.92 -1.53 16.34
C GLN A 144 5.75 -1.73 15.36
N ALA A 145 5.31 -2.97 15.15
CA ALA A 145 4.19 -3.28 14.24
C ALA A 145 2.90 -2.52 14.58
N ALA A 146 2.58 -2.36 15.87
CA ALA A 146 1.42 -1.60 16.31
C ALA A 146 1.50 -0.11 15.91
N ASP A 147 2.68 0.48 15.96
CA ASP A 147 2.87 1.87 15.53
C ASP A 147 2.58 2.05 14.04
N THR A 148 3.05 1.12 13.20
CA THR A 148 2.81 1.19 11.75
C THR A 148 1.33 1.12 11.41
N VAL A 149 0.56 0.27 12.10
CA VAL A 149 -0.89 0.17 11.93
C VAL A 149 -1.58 1.45 12.38
N ALA A 150 -1.20 2.01 13.53
CA ALA A 150 -1.73 3.29 14.03
C ALA A 150 -1.43 4.46 13.08
N ASP A 151 -0.33 4.37 12.33
CA ASP A 151 0.09 5.32 11.28
C ASP A 151 -0.58 5.04 9.91
N GLY A 152 -1.79 4.50 9.91
CA GLY A 152 -2.53 4.15 8.71
C GLY A 152 -1.82 3.11 7.84
N SER A 153 -1.06 2.23 8.48
CA SER A 153 -0.16 1.25 7.84
C SER A 153 0.91 1.92 6.96
N LEU A 154 1.39 3.08 7.41
CA LEU A 154 2.41 3.92 6.76
C LEU A 154 1.95 4.57 5.44
N HIS A 155 0.67 4.52 5.08
CA HIS A 155 0.16 5.07 3.82
C HIS A 155 0.22 6.60 3.79
N ALA A 156 0.83 7.18 2.74
CA ALA A 156 0.78 8.62 2.47
C ALA A 156 0.06 8.93 1.16
N ARG A 157 0.51 8.37 0.03
CA ARG A 157 -0.06 8.61 -1.31
C ARG A 157 0.01 7.34 -2.14
N LEU A 158 -0.89 7.21 -3.11
CA LEU A 158 -0.87 6.15 -4.11
C LEU A 158 -1.00 6.76 -5.50
N LEU A 159 0.00 6.54 -6.35
CA LEU A 159 -0.03 6.84 -7.76
C LEU A 159 -0.24 5.54 -8.54
N VAL A 160 -1.30 5.49 -9.35
CA VAL A 160 -1.65 4.33 -10.17
C VAL A 160 -1.43 4.67 -11.65
N GLY A 161 -0.63 3.85 -12.31
CA GLY A 161 -0.32 3.98 -13.73
C GLY A 161 -1.40 3.40 -14.66
N PRO A 162 -1.06 3.17 -15.94
CA PRO A 162 -2.01 2.64 -16.93
C PRO A 162 -2.59 1.28 -16.52
N ARG A 163 -3.90 1.17 -16.59
CA ARG A 163 -4.65 -0.04 -16.20
C ARG A 163 -4.73 -1.02 -17.35
N LEU A 164 -4.44 -2.29 -17.08
CA LEU A 164 -4.59 -3.41 -18.00
C LEU A 164 -5.76 -4.29 -17.55
N ALA A 165 -6.73 -4.53 -18.41
CA ALA A 165 -7.82 -5.47 -18.10
C ALA A 165 -7.21 -6.83 -17.71
N VAL A 166 -7.57 -7.39 -16.57
CA VAL A 166 -6.94 -8.63 -16.07
C VAL A 166 -7.09 -9.78 -17.08
N GLN A 167 -8.23 -9.88 -17.79
CA GLN A 167 -8.46 -10.89 -18.80
C GLN A 167 -7.63 -10.70 -20.09
N SER A 168 -6.99 -9.55 -20.29
CA SER A 168 -6.08 -9.34 -21.42
C SER A 168 -4.67 -9.90 -21.15
N ILE A 169 -4.34 -10.16 -19.88
CA ILE A 169 -3.01 -10.62 -19.48
C ILE A 169 -3.00 -12.06 -18.91
N ALA A 170 -4.15 -12.55 -18.42
CA ALA A 170 -4.30 -13.90 -17.91
C ALA A 170 -5.73 -14.40 -18.10
N SER A 171 -5.91 -15.71 -18.28
CA SER A 171 -7.24 -16.33 -18.44
C SER A 171 -7.73 -17.05 -17.18
N ASN A 172 -6.89 -17.21 -16.16
CA ASN A 172 -7.23 -17.81 -14.86
C ASN A 172 -6.24 -17.38 -13.78
N ALA A 173 -6.53 -17.72 -12.52
CA ALA A 173 -5.70 -17.38 -11.37
C ALA A 173 -4.28 -17.89 -11.50
N GLY A 174 -4.07 -19.15 -11.89
CA GLY A 174 -2.73 -19.74 -11.99
C GLY A 174 -1.83 -19.03 -13.00
N GLN A 175 -2.39 -18.57 -14.14
CA GLN A 175 -1.64 -17.78 -15.11
C GLN A 175 -1.30 -16.38 -14.55
N LEU A 176 -2.24 -15.73 -13.86
CA LEU A 176 -1.98 -14.43 -13.23
C LEU A 176 -0.92 -14.54 -12.14
N GLU A 177 -1.00 -15.57 -11.27
CA GLU A 177 0.00 -15.85 -10.25
C GLU A 177 1.39 -16.00 -10.86
N ALA A 178 1.54 -16.90 -11.85
CA ALA A 178 2.83 -17.16 -12.50
C ALA A 178 3.39 -15.89 -13.18
N LEU A 179 2.54 -15.16 -13.89
CA LEU A 179 2.90 -13.94 -14.58
C LEU A 179 3.42 -12.86 -13.62
N LEU A 180 2.64 -12.56 -12.58
CA LEU A 180 3.01 -11.51 -11.63
C LEU A 180 4.19 -11.92 -10.74
N ALA A 181 4.29 -13.18 -10.32
CA ALA A 181 5.44 -13.67 -9.55
C ALA A 181 6.75 -13.53 -10.30
N ALA A 182 6.77 -13.84 -11.60
CA ALA A 182 7.96 -13.78 -12.46
C ALA A 182 8.29 -12.36 -12.95
N CYS A 183 7.31 -11.44 -12.91
CA CYS A 183 7.51 -10.07 -13.37
C CYS A 183 8.53 -9.36 -12.47
N GLN A 184 9.50 -8.70 -13.09
CA GLN A 184 10.57 -7.97 -12.42
C GLN A 184 10.31 -6.46 -12.48
N VAL A 185 10.93 -5.72 -11.59
CA VAL A 185 10.99 -4.26 -11.62
C VAL A 185 12.42 -3.81 -11.37
N THR A 186 12.86 -2.79 -12.12
CA THR A 186 14.04 -2.00 -11.80
C THR A 186 13.57 -0.63 -11.37
N LEU A 187 13.94 -0.23 -10.16
CA LEU A 187 13.67 1.11 -9.63
C LEU A 187 14.85 2.02 -9.95
N LEU A 188 14.56 3.15 -10.59
CA LEU A 188 15.57 4.14 -10.98
C LEU A 188 15.30 5.47 -10.29
N LYS A 189 16.37 6.13 -9.85
CA LYS A 189 16.39 7.50 -9.33
C LYS A 189 17.20 8.38 -10.25
N ASN A 190 16.62 9.45 -10.80
CA ASN A 190 17.26 10.36 -11.72
C ASN A 190 17.98 9.64 -12.88
N GLY A 191 17.34 8.61 -13.43
CA GLY A 191 17.86 7.77 -14.52
C GLY A 191 18.88 6.70 -14.12
N SER A 192 19.30 6.64 -12.86
CA SER A 192 20.26 5.64 -12.36
C SER A 192 19.54 4.52 -11.61
N PRO A 193 19.78 3.22 -11.91
CA PRO A 193 19.21 2.11 -11.14
C PRO A 193 19.66 2.15 -9.69
N VAL A 194 18.72 1.97 -8.76
CA VAL A 194 18.97 1.95 -7.30
C VAL A 194 18.56 0.64 -6.66
N ASP A 195 17.58 -0.08 -7.23
CA ASP A 195 17.11 -1.34 -6.69
C ASP A 195 16.43 -2.21 -7.77
N THR A 196 16.27 -3.49 -7.47
CA THR A 196 15.53 -4.44 -8.31
C THR A 196 14.70 -5.38 -7.45
N GLY A 197 13.55 -5.80 -7.97
CA GLY A 197 12.68 -6.72 -7.28
C GLY A 197 11.79 -7.52 -8.23
N CYS A 198 10.93 -8.34 -7.67
CA CYS A 198 9.95 -9.11 -8.44
C CYS A 198 8.67 -9.33 -7.64
N GLY A 199 7.61 -9.71 -8.33
CA GLY A 199 6.32 -9.94 -7.69
C GLY A 199 6.29 -11.11 -6.71
N ALA A 200 7.23 -12.05 -6.81
CA ALA A 200 7.37 -13.13 -5.83
C ALA A 200 7.77 -12.64 -4.42
N ASN A 201 8.30 -11.43 -4.29
CA ASN A 201 8.67 -10.85 -2.99
C ASN A 201 7.46 -10.56 -2.10
N VAL A 202 6.25 -10.44 -2.67
CA VAL A 202 5.03 -10.12 -1.93
C VAL A 202 4.16 -11.35 -1.72
N LEU A 203 4.41 -12.09 -0.64
CA LEU A 203 3.68 -13.32 -0.25
C LEU A 203 3.56 -14.34 -1.41
N ASP A 204 4.66 -14.53 -2.13
CA ASP A 204 4.84 -15.36 -3.32
C ASP A 204 4.28 -14.74 -4.62
N ASN A 205 3.21 -13.95 -4.56
CA ASN A 205 2.70 -13.11 -5.66
C ASN A 205 1.57 -12.16 -5.19
N PRO A 206 1.27 -11.09 -5.97
CA PRO A 206 0.22 -10.11 -5.65
C PRO A 206 -1.19 -10.69 -5.42
N LEU A 207 -1.58 -11.76 -6.12
CA LEU A 207 -2.90 -12.37 -5.92
C LEU A 207 -2.99 -13.08 -4.56
N ARG A 208 -1.91 -13.70 -4.10
CA ARG A 208 -1.83 -14.27 -2.75
C ARG A 208 -1.79 -13.20 -1.67
N ALA A 209 -1.13 -12.07 -1.94
CA ALA A 209 -1.17 -10.93 -1.03
C ALA A 209 -2.63 -10.45 -0.81
N LEU A 210 -3.42 -10.33 -1.89
CA LEU A 210 -4.86 -10.03 -1.80
C LEU A 210 -5.62 -11.10 -0.97
N HIS A 211 -5.33 -12.38 -1.19
CA HIS A 211 -5.96 -13.48 -0.45
C HIS A 211 -5.68 -13.39 1.07
N HIS A 212 -4.42 -13.20 1.45
CA HIS A 212 -4.01 -13.04 2.86
C HIS A 212 -4.63 -11.79 3.48
N PHE A 213 -4.61 -10.66 2.76
CA PHE A 213 -5.22 -9.41 3.20
C PHE A 213 -6.70 -9.58 3.56
N LEU A 214 -7.49 -10.23 2.70
CA LEU A 214 -8.92 -10.44 2.95
C LEU A 214 -9.16 -11.28 4.21
N GLY A 215 -8.28 -12.23 4.51
CA GLY A 215 -8.33 -12.98 5.77
C GLY A 215 -8.13 -12.07 6.97
N GLU A 216 -7.09 -11.22 6.96
CA GLU A 216 -6.79 -10.28 8.03
C GLU A 216 -7.86 -9.19 8.18
N LEU A 217 -8.32 -8.61 7.06
CA LEU A 217 -9.37 -7.59 7.05
C LEU A 217 -10.64 -8.10 7.77
N ARG A 218 -11.08 -9.30 7.43
CA ARG A 218 -12.33 -9.88 7.95
C ARG A 218 -12.23 -10.39 9.38
N GLN A 219 -11.02 -10.60 9.90
CA GLN A 219 -10.79 -10.91 11.31
C GLN A 219 -10.73 -9.65 12.19
N CYS A 220 -10.59 -8.45 11.60
CA CYS A 220 -10.54 -7.21 12.35
C CYS A 220 -11.96 -6.72 12.68
N PRO A 221 -12.36 -6.63 13.97
CA PRO A 221 -13.69 -6.16 14.36
C PRO A 221 -13.93 -4.72 13.89
N GLY A 222 -15.04 -4.49 13.19
CA GLY A 222 -15.42 -3.17 12.68
C GLY A 222 -14.71 -2.75 11.39
N ALA A 223 -13.86 -3.60 10.82
CA ALA A 223 -13.26 -3.32 9.52
C ALA A 223 -14.33 -3.22 8.42
N PRO A 224 -14.15 -2.30 7.45
CA PRO A 224 -15.03 -2.25 6.27
C PRO A 224 -14.72 -3.41 5.32
N GLU A 225 -15.69 -3.77 4.48
CA GLU A 225 -15.47 -4.77 3.43
C GLU A 225 -14.79 -4.15 2.20
N LEU A 226 -14.11 -4.98 1.41
CA LEU A 226 -13.59 -4.62 0.10
C LEU A 226 -14.75 -4.53 -0.90
N MET A 227 -14.88 -3.40 -1.59
CA MET A 227 -16.04 -3.08 -2.43
C MET A 227 -15.67 -3.04 -3.92
N PRO A 228 -16.66 -3.23 -4.83
CA PRO A 228 -16.46 -2.97 -6.25
C PRO A 228 -16.00 -1.53 -6.48
N GLY A 229 -14.99 -1.35 -7.34
CA GLY A 229 -14.36 -0.05 -7.61
C GLY A 229 -13.20 0.30 -6.69
N ASP A 230 -12.99 -0.44 -5.60
CA ASP A 230 -11.83 -0.27 -4.74
C ASP A 230 -10.52 -0.64 -5.46
N VAL A 231 -9.44 0.02 -5.06
CA VAL A 231 -8.07 -0.35 -5.43
C VAL A 231 -7.40 -1.07 -4.26
N VAL A 232 -6.50 -2.00 -4.55
CA VAL A 232 -5.68 -2.67 -3.55
C VAL A 232 -4.23 -2.65 -4.00
N THR A 233 -3.33 -1.99 -3.22
CA THR A 233 -1.88 -2.14 -3.41
C THR A 233 -1.43 -3.41 -2.72
N THR A 234 -0.44 -4.11 -3.27
CA THR A 234 -0.13 -5.48 -2.87
C THR A 234 1.18 -5.64 -2.09
N GLY A 235 1.86 -4.54 -1.83
CA GLY A 235 3.16 -4.51 -1.16
C GLY A 235 4.31 -4.29 -2.13
N THR A 236 5.38 -3.71 -1.61
CA THR A 236 6.54 -3.33 -2.41
C THR A 236 7.33 -4.53 -2.92
N TRP A 237 7.85 -4.39 -4.15
CA TRP A 237 8.71 -5.39 -4.77
C TRP A 237 10.20 -5.17 -4.45
N THR A 238 10.57 -3.94 -4.02
CA THR A 238 11.92 -3.52 -3.62
C THR A 238 11.95 -3.10 -2.16
N ASP A 239 13.07 -2.58 -1.69
CA ASP A 239 13.08 -1.80 -0.45
C ASP A 239 12.33 -0.47 -0.63
N ALA A 240 11.89 0.13 0.48
CA ALA A 240 11.29 1.47 0.53
C ALA A 240 12.40 2.53 0.55
N TRP A 241 12.55 3.29 -0.55
CA TRP A 241 13.63 4.25 -0.73
C TRP A 241 13.23 5.68 -0.35
N PRO A 242 14.04 6.42 0.42
CA PRO A 242 13.76 7.82 0.76
C PRO A 242 13.65 8.70 -0.49
N VAL A 243 12.66 9.59 -0.50
CA VAL A 243 12.43 10.53 -1.61
C VAL A 243 12.47 11.98 -1.14
N ALA A 244 12.86 12.88 -2.05
CA ALA A 244 12.92 14.31 -1.82
C ALA A 244 12.35 15.09 -3.03
N ALA A 245 11.91 16.32 -2.80
CA ALA A 245 11.48 17.22 -3.87
C ALA A 245 12.62 17.48 -4.85
N GLY A 246 12.29 17.57 -6.14
CA GLY A 246 13.24 17.71 -7.25
C GLY A 246 13.81 16.39 -7.76
N GLU A 247 13.47 15.25 -7.17
CA GLU A 247 13.88 13.93 -7.65
C GLU A 247 12.87 13.37 -8.65
N GLN A 248 13.39 12.68 -9.66
CA GLN A 248 12.61 11.86 -10.59
C GLN A 248 12.82 10.38 -10.27
N TRP A 249 11.74 9.63 -10.20
CA TRP A 249 11.77 8.19 -9.99
C TRP A 249 11.03 7.46 -11.10
N GLN A 250 11.53 6.29 -11.48
CA GLN A 250 10.94 5.43 -12.49
C GLN A 250 10.94 3.98 -12.02
N ALA A 251 9.83 3.30 -12.18
CA ALA A 251 9.72 1.84 -12.07
C ALA A 251 9.61 1.26 -13.49
N ALA A 252 10.68 0.61 -13.93
CA ALA A 252 10.71 -0.13 -15.19
C ALA A 252 10.28 -1.57 -14.92
N PHE A 253 8.98 -1.83 -15.01
CA PHE A 253 8.42 -3.16 -14.87
C PHE A 253 8.66 -4.00 -16.13
N GLY A 254 8.80 -5.31 -15.94
CA GLY A 254 8.76 -6.29 -17.04
C GLY A 254 7.34 -6.45 -17.60
N THR A 255 7.27 -7.04 -18.81
CA THR A 255 5.98 -7.39 -19.45
C THR A 255 5.13 -8.24 -18.50
N PRO A 256 3.81 -7.97 -18.38
CA PRO A 256 3.01 -7.06 -19.23
C PRO A 256 2.89 -5.62 -18.68
N LEU A 257 3.43 -5.32 -17.51
CA LEU A 257 3.22 -4.03 -16.85
C LEU A 257 4.00 -2.91 -17.56
N PRO A 258 3.36 -1.76 -17.85
CA PRO A 258 4.07 -0.61 -18.38
C PRO A 258 4.96 0.04 -17.32
N GLU A 259 5.91 0.83 -17.76
CA GLU A 259 6.71 1.67 -16.87
C GLU A 259 5.87 2.76 -16.21
N LEU A 260 6.30 3.21 -15.03
CA LEU A 260 5.68 4.31 -14.30
C LEU A 260 6.76 5.30 -13.85
N ARG A 261 6.49 6.60 -14.01
CA ARG A 261 7.39 7.70 -13.62
C ARG A 261 6.69 8.67 -12.69
N VAL A 262 7.45 9.23 -11.76
CA VAL A 262 6.99 10.30 -10.88
C VAL A 262 8.09 11.35 -10.69
N ASP A 263 7.68 12.63 -10.79
CA ASP A 263 8.53 13.78 -10.48
C ASP A 263 8.05 14.36 -9.15
N PHE A 264 8.90 14.36 -8.13
CA PHE A 264 8.53 14.88 -6.81
C PHE A 264 8.70 16.40 -6.75
N THR A 265 7.68 17.08 -6.21
CA THR A 265 7.68 18.52 -5.99
C THR A 265 7.56 18.84 -4.49
N SER A 266 7.96 20.06 -4.11
CA SER A 266 7.83 20.55 -2.73
C SER A 266 6.39 20.92 -2.36
N ALA A 267 5.63 21.39 -3.35
CA ALA A 267 4.24 21.85 -3.23
C ALA A 267 3.47 21.53 -4.51
#